data_68dba19312b0ec4c4f23bee5eca10ced
#
_entry.id   68dba19312b0ec4c4f23bee5eca10ced
#
_cell.length_a   1.000
_cell.length_b   1.000
_cell.length_c   1.000
_cell.angle_alpha   90.00
_cell.angle_beta   90.00
_cell.angle_gamma   90.00
#
_symmetry.space_group_name_H-M   'P 1'
#
loop_
_entity.id
_entity.type
_entity.pdbx_description
1 polymer ?
#
loop_
_entity_poly.entity_id
_entity_poly.type
_entity_poly.pdbx_seq_one_letter_code
_entity_poly.pdbx_strand_id
1 'polypeptide(L)'
;DFLEPLSVIGFLAGSTKKIDLLTSILVIPYRPPLLAAKMISSLDVMSVGRLILGVGAGWMREEFEALGIPAFEERGAVTDEYIQAIKELWISDDPTFEGKYCRFSDITFLPKPVQQPHPPIWVGGESRRAMRRAARYCNGWYPIDSNPQFPLGTPEGLDDGIKRLGSYAEKEGRDPTEIEVI
;
A
#
# COMPACT_ATOMS: atom_id res chain seq x y z
N ASP A 1 -6.64 5.03 21.60
CA ASP A 1 -7.78 4.70 20.73
C ASP A 1 -7.50 5.15 19.31
N PHE A 2 -7.68 4.26 18.33
CA PHE A 2 -7.50 4.57 16.92
C PHE A 2 -8.83 4.45 16.19
N LEU A 3 -9.13 5.42 15.33
CA LEU A 3 -10.29 5.38 14.46
C LEU A 3 -9.97 4.59 13.19
N GLU A 4 -11.00 4.10 12.51
CA GLU A 4 -10.84 3.39 11.24
C GLU A 4 -10.26 4.36 10.18
N PRO A 5 -9.11 4.03 9.55
CA PRO A 5 -8.33 4.99 8.77
C PRO A 5 -9.06 5.55 7.54
N LEU A 6 -9.81 4.74 6.80
CA LEU A 6 -10.50 5.23 5.59
C LEU A 6 -11.67 6.14 5.93
N SER A 7 -12.34 5.90 7.06
CA SER A 7 -13.39 6.79 7.58
C SER A 7 -12.82 8.15 7.97
N VAL A 8 -11.67 8.18 8.65
CA VAL A 8 -10.96 9.43 8.99
C VAL A 8 -10.52 10.18 7.74
N ILE A 9 -9.90 9.48 6.78
CA ILE A 9 -9.49 10.09 5.51
C ILE A 9 -10.70 10.70 4.77
N GLY A 10 -11.85 10.02 4.76
CA GLY A 10 -13.07 10.55 4.14
C GLY A 10 -13.54 11.85 4.80
N PHE A 11 -13.53 11.92 6.12
CA PHE A 11 -13.85 13.14 6.87
C PHE A 11 -12.87 14.27 6.56
N LEU A 12 -11.56 13.97 6.58
CA LEU A 12 -10.51 14.96 6.29
C LEU A 12 -10.54 15.43 4.83
N ALA A 13 -10.86 14.55 3.88
CA ALA A 13 -11.00 14.92 2.47
C ALA A 13 -12.07 15.99 2.25
N GLY A 14 -13.19 15.89 2.96
CA GLY A 14 -14.26 16.89 2.92
C GLY A 14 -13.95 18.17 3.70
N SER A 15 -13.16 18.05 4.79
CA SER A 15 -12.88 19.15 5.71
C SER A 15 -11.64 19.98 5.36
N THR A 16 -10.78 19.50 4.45
CA THR A 16 -9.51 20.14 4.07
C THR A 16 -9.44 20.33 2.55
N LYS A 17 -8.52 21.20 2.10
CA LYS A 17 -8.39 21.54 0.66
C LYS A 17 -6.98 21.45 0.10
N LYS A 18 -5.94 21.43 0.94
CA LYS A 18 -4.55 21.59 0.49
C LYS A 18 -3.61 20.48 0.98
N ILE A 19 -3.87 19.93 2.16
CA ILE A 19 -2.99 18.89 2.74
C ILE A 19 -3.19 17.58 2.02
N ASP A 20 -2.11 16.84 1.84
CA ASP A 20 -2.16 15.45 1.40
C ASP A 20 -2.63 14.56 2.54
N LEU A 21 -3.25 13.45 2.18
CA LEU A 21 -3.91 12.53 3.10
C LEU A 21 -3.27 11.15 2.99
N LEU A 22 -2.50 10.77 4.00
CA LEU A 22 -1.77 9.52 4.05
C LEU A 22 -2.41 8.54 5.04
N THR A 23 -2.65 7.30 4.62
CA THR A 23 -2.86 6.19 5.58
C THR A 23 -1.51 5.73 6.12
N SER A 24 -1.30 5.77 7.43
CA SER A 24 -0.02 5.36 8.06
C SER A 24 -0.26 4.24 9.09
N ILE A 25 -0.50 3.05 8.67
CA ILE A 25 -0.68 2.45 7.34
C ILE A 25 -2.04 1.71 7.26
N LEU A 26 -2.51 1.42 6.06
CA LEU A 26 -3.64 0.51 5.85
C LEU A 26 -3.11 -0.93 5.76
N VAL A 27 -3.62 -1.82 6.61
CA VAL A 27 -3.32 -3.25 6.51
C VAL A 27 -4.13 -3.83 5.36
N ILE A 28 -3.45 -4.11 4.25
CA ILE A 28 -4.09 -4.51 2.99
C ILE A 28 -4.89 -5.82 3.10
N PRO A 29 -4.38 -6.88 3.76
CA PRO A 29 -5.14 -8.13 3.87
C PRO A 29 -6.48 -8.05 4.62
N TYR A 30 -6.75 -6.96 5.36
CA TYR A 30 -7.98 -6.83 6.13
C TYR A 30 -9.24 -6.61 5.28
N ARG A 31 -9.09 -6.28 3.99
CA ARG A 31 -10.21 -5.98 3.09
C ARG A 31 -10.03 -6.70 1.76
N PRO A 32 -11.11 -7.28 1.20
CA PRO A 32 -11.08 -7.77 -0.18
C PRO A 32 -10.59 -6.67 -1.14
N PRO A 33 -9.73 -6.99 -2.12
CA PRO A 33 -9.07 -5.98 -2.96
C PRO A 33 -10.06 -5.16 -3.79
N LEU A 34 -11.17 -5.74 -4.27
CA LEU A 34 -12.23 -4.98 -4.95
C LEU A 34 -12.82 -3.89 -4.07
N LEU A 35 -13.14 -4.24 -2.82
CA LEU A 35 -13.71 -3.29 -1.86
C LEU A 35 -12.67 -2.21 -1.51
N ALA A 36 -11.44 -2.62 -1.22
CA ALA A 36 -10.36 -1.69 -0.91
C ALA A 36 -10.12 -0.72 -2.07
N ALA A 37 -9.99 -1.23 -3.30
CA ALA A 37 -9.82 -0.40 -4.49
C ALA A 37 -10.95 0.62 -4.65
N LYS A 38 -12.20 0.20 -4.43
CA LYS A 38 -13.38 1.07 -4.52
C LYS A 38 -13.39 2.18 -3.48
N MET A 39 -13.09 1.83 -2.23
CA MET A 39 -13.01 2.82 -1.15
C MET A 39 -11.91 3.84 -1.42
N ILE A 40 -10.72 3.37 -1.81
CA ILE A 40 -9.56 4.22 -2.05
C ILE A 40 -9.77 5.12 -3.27
N SER A 41 -10.29 4.61 -4.40
CA SER A 41 -10.59 5.44 -5.57
C SER A 41 -11.65 6.51 -5.27
N SER A 42 -12.66 6.17 -4.44
CA SER A 42 -13.66 7.14 -4.00
C SER A 42 -13.04 8.25 -3.14
N LEU A 43 -12.13 7.90 -2.23
CA LEU A 43 -11.40 8.87 -1.40
C LEU A 43 -10.48 9.76 -2.24
N ASP A 44 -9.85 9.21 -3.27
CA ASP A 44 -9.02 9.98 -4.19
C ASP A 44 -9.86 11.01 -4.96
N VAL A 45 -11.01 10.61 -5.48
CA VAL A 45 -11.96 11.53 -6.13
C VAL A 45 -12.44 12.61 -5.15
N MET A 46 -12.87 12.23 -3.94
CA MET A 46 -13.39 13.17 -2.93
C MET A 46 -12.31 14.14 -2.44
N SER A 47 -11.07 13.70 -2.36
CA SER A 47 -9.94 14.55 -1.97
C SER A 47 -9.39 15.39 -3.14
N VAL A 48 -9.85 15.17 -4.37
CA VAL A 48 -9.33 15.81 -5.58
C VAL A 48 -7.83 15.49 -5.76
N GLY A 49 -7.48 14.19 -5.67
CA GLY A 49 -6.14 13.71 -5.94
C GLY A 49 -5.10 14.00 -4.86
N ARG A 50 -5.51 14.07 -3.58
CA ARG A 50 -4.59 14.31 -2.43
C ARG A 50 -4.31 13.05 -1.61
N LEU A 51 -4.80 11.89 -2.07
CA LEU A 51 -4.63 10.65 -1.33
C LEU A 51 -3.26 10.02 -1.61
N ILE A 52 -2.59 9.58 -0.56
CA ILE A 52 -1.42 8.73 -0.59
C ILE A 52 -1.77 7.46 0.18
N LEU A 53 -1.60 6.31 -0.46
CA LEU A 53 -1.93 5.02 0.14
C LEU A 53 -0.70 4.41 0.82
N GLY A 54 -0.55 4.64 2.12
CA GLY A 54 0.41 3.91 2.93
C GLY A 54 -0.10 2.51 3.27
N VAL A 55 0.68 1.47 2.95
CA VAL A 55 0.28 0.07 3.07
C VAL A 55 1.20 -0.75 3.94
N GLY A 56 0.64 -1.78 4.56
CA GLY A 56 1.37 -2.79 5.31
C GLY A 56 0.70 -4.15 5.25
N ALA A 57 1.45 -5.19 5.64
CA ALA A 57 0.94 -6.56 5.67
C ALA A 57 0.26 -6.95 6.99
N GLY A 58 0.35 -6.10 8.02
CA GLY A 58 -0.09 -6.43 9.37
C GLY A 58 0.91 -7.32 10.13
N TRP A 59 0.79 -7.31 11.45
CA TRP A 59 1.71 -8.05 12.33
C TRP A 59 0.99 -8.79 13.48
N MET A 60 -0.24 -8.40 13.81
CA MET A 60 -0.99 -8.96 14.93
C MET A 60 -1.90 -10.11 14.44
N ARG A 61 -1.57 -11.32 14.84
CA ARG A 61 -2.31 -12.54 14.47
C ARG A 61 -3.76 -12.51 14.94
N GLU A 62 -3.97 -12.00 16.14
CA GLU A 62 -5.27 -11.94 16.80
C GLU A 62 -6.29 -11.09 16.00
N GLU A 63 -5.82 -10.04 15.34
CA GLU A 63 -6.67 -9.24 14.45
C GLU A 63 -7.10 -10.02 13.20
N PHE A 64 -6.19 -10.80 12.60
CA PHE A 64 -6.54 -11.66 11.46
C PHE A 64 -7.58 -12.71 11.85
N GLU A 65 -7.40 -13.35 13.02
CA GLU A 65 -8.34 -14.34 13.56
C GLU A 65 -9.70 -13.72 13.86
N ALA A 66 -9.74 -12.57 14.52
CA ALA A 66 -10.97 -11.85 14.85
C ALA A 66 -11.75 -11.38 13.62
N LEU A 67 -11.03 -11.01 12.54
CA LEU A 67 -11.62 -10.61 11.26
C LEU A 67 -11.97 -11.80 10.36
N GLY A 68 -11.66 -13.04 10.77
CA GLY A 68 -11.87 -14.24 9.96
C GLY A 68 -11.04 -14.28 8.68
N ILE A 69 -9.89 -13.61 8.67
CA ILE A 69 -8.99 -13.56 7.51
C ILE A 69 -8.05 -14.75 7.56
N PRO A 70 -8.13 -15.67 6.59
CA PRO A 70 -7.26 -16.84 6.57
C PRO A 70 -5.81 -16.44 6.29
N ALA A 71 -4.89 -17.33 6.71
CA ALA A 71 -3.50 -17.31 6.29
C ALA A 71 -2.67 -16.11 6.77
N PHE A 72 -2.66 -15.85 8.09
CA PHE A 72 -1.70 -14.89 8.68
C PHE A 72 -0.25 -15.15 8.20
N GLU A 73 0.13 -16.40 7.99
CA GLU A 73 1.47 -16.79 7.52
C GLU A 73 1.75 -16.32 6.09
N GLU A 74 0.71 -16.25 5.27
CA GLU A 74 0.79 -15.82 3.87
C GLU A 74 0.51 -14.32 3.68
N ARG A 75 0.27 -13.57 4.76
CA ARG A 75 -0.14 -12.15 4.70
C ARG A 75 0.74 -11.26 3.80
N GLY A 76 2.04 -11.57 3.73
CA GLY A 76 2.95 -10.88 2.83
C GLY A 76 2.65 -11.13 1.35
N ALA A 77 2.41 -12.40 0.98
CA ALA A 77 2.04 -12.77 -0.38
C ALA A 77 0.64 -12.25 -0.76
N VAL A 78 -0.31 -12.32 0.18
CA VAL A 78 -1.64 -11.70 0.01
C VAL A 78 -1.52 -10.20 -0.25
N THR A 79 -0.68 -9.50 0.53
CA THR A 79 -0.45 -8.06 0.32
C THR A 79 0.11 -7.77 -1.06
N ASP A 80 1.11 -8.55 -1.49
CA ASP A 80 1.77 -8.38 -2.79
C ASP A 80 0.78 -8.59 -3.94
N GLU A 81 -0.07 -9.60 -3.85
CA GLU A 81 -1.10 -9.89 -4.85
C GLU A 81 -2.23 -8.83 -4.84
N TYR A 82 -2.70 -8.44 -3.66
CA TYR A 82 -3.77 -7.45 -3.53
C TYR A 82 -3.36 -6.07 -4.05
N ILE A 83 -2.10 -5.65 -3.86
CA ILE A 83 -1.59 -4.41 -4.44
C ILE A 83 -1.68 -4.47 -5.98
N GLN A 84 -1.31 -5.58 -6.59
CA GLN A 84 -1.38 -5.75 -8.04
C GLN A 84 -2.84 -5.76 -8.53
N ALA A 85 -3.73 -6.50 -7.86
CA ALA A 85 -5.15 -6.53 -8.17
C ALA A 85 -5.81 -5.14 -8.05
N ILE A 86 -5.45 -4.37 -7.02
CA ILE A 86 -5.92 -2.99 -6.82
C ILE A 86 -5.44 -2.09 -7.96
N LYS A 87 -4.18 -2.19 -8.37
CA LYS A 87 -3.63 -1.41 -9.50
C LYS A 87 -4.32 -1.77 -10.80
N GLU A 88 -4.57 -3.04 -11.06
CA GLU A 88 -5.33 -3.50 -12.23
C GLU A 88 -6.72 -2.85 -12.28
N LEU A 89 -7.46 -2.86 -11.16
CA LEU A 89 -8.77 -2.21 -11.05
C LEU A 89 -8.73 -0.71 -11.32
N TRP A 90 -7.66 -0.03 -10.94
CA TRP A 90 -7.53 1.41 -11.12
C TRP A 90 -7.12 1.83 -12.53
N ILE A 91 -6.29 1.03 -13.19
CA ILE A 91 -5.63 1.40 -14.46
C ILE A 91 -6.38 0.85 -15.66
N SER A 92 -6.82 -0.41 -15.62
CA SER A 92 -7.42 -1.10 -16.76
C SER A 92 -8.88 -0.69 -16.96
N ASP A 93 -9.27 -0.45 -18.22
CA ASP A 93 -10.67 -0.20 -18.58
C ASP A 93 -11.50 -1.49 -18.51
N ASP A 94 -10.88 -2.64 -18.79
CA ASP A 94 -11.46 -3.98 -18.69
C ASP A 94 -10.63 -4.81 -17.71
N PRO A 95 -10.80 -4.58 -16.37
CA PRO A 95 -9.92 -5.17 -15.39
C PRO A 95 -10.13 -6.67 -15.24
N THR A 96 -9.04 -7.40 -15.41
CA THR A 96 -8.99 -8.85 -15.22
C THR A 96 -7.80 -9.21 -14.34
N PHE A 97 -8.00 -10.12 -13.41
CA PHE A 97 -6.94 -10.58 -12.52
C PHE A 97 -7.11 -12.04 -12.16
N GLU A 98 -6.03 -12.81 -12.25
CA GLU A 98 -6.02 -14.22 -11.88
C GLU A 98 -4.85 -14.51 -10.95
N GLY A 99 -5.12 -14.47 -9.65
CA GLY A 99 -4.17 -14.77 -8.59
C GLY A 99 -4.58 -15.96 -7.74
N LYS A 100 -3.75 -16.26 -6.75
CA LYS A 100 -4.01 -17.30 -5.75
C LYS A 100 -5.08 -16.86 -4.74
N TYR A 101 -5.06 -15.59 -4.35
CA TYR A 101 -5.88 -15.04 -3.27
C TYR A 101 -7.02 -14.15 -3.77
N CYS A 102 -6.93 -13.71 -5.01
CA CYS A 102 -7.94 -12.85 -5.64
C CYS A 102 -8.07 -13.21 -7.12
N ARG A 103 -9.32 -13.23 -7.60
CA ARG A 103 -9.64 -13.44 -9.02
C ARG A 103 -10.87 -12.64 -9.39
N PHE A 104 -10.82 -11.98 -10.54
CA PHE A 104 -11.99 -11.31 -11.13
C PHE A 104 -11.83 -11.17 -12.67
N SER A 105 -12.94 -11.19 -13.35
CA SER A 105 -13.10 -10.88 -14.79
C SER A 105 -14.51 -10.35 -15.02
N ASP A 106 -14.77 -9.82 -16.20
CA ASP A 106 -16.10 -9.38 -16.64
C ASP A 106 -16.76 -8.38 -15.67
N ILE A 107 -15.98 -7.46 -15.11
CA ILE A 107 -16.45 -6.45 -14.16
C ILE A 107 -16.16 -5.05 -14.65
N THR A 108 -17.05 -4.12 -14.35
CA THR A 108 -16.83 -2.68 -14.53
C THR A 108 -16.41 -2.06 -13.21
N PHE A 109 -15.28 -1.36 -13.20
CA PHE A 109 -14.78 -0.68 -12.02
C PHE A 109 -14.73 0.84 -12.22
N LEU A 110 -15.63 1.55 -11.55
CA LEU A 110 -15.76 3.01 -11.54
C LEU A 110 -16.12 3.52 -10.13
N PRO A 111 -15.74 4.76 -9.72
CA PRO A 111 -14.88 5.66 -10.48
C PRO A 111 -13.44 5.17 -10.49
N LYS A 112 -12.66 5.53 -11.50
CA LYS A 112 -11.22 5.46 -11.46
C LYS A 112 -10.68 6.54 -10.53
N PRO A 113 -9.49 6.39 -9.95
CA PRO A 113 -8.80 7.49 -9.28
C PRO A 113 -8.59 8.69 -10.21
N VAL A 114 -8.54 9.90 -9.65
CA VAL A 114 -8.19 11.10 -10.44
C VAL A 114 -6.69 11.22 -10.65
N GLN A 115 -5.90 10.68 -9.73
CA GLN A 115 -4.45 10.61 -9.89
C GLN A 115 -4.06 9.55 -10.92
N GLN A 116 -3.12 9.87 -11.81
CA GLN A 116 -2.67 9.00 -12.88
C GLN A 116 -1.20 8.57 -12.71
N PRO A 117 -0.86 7.29 -12.89
CA PRO A 117 -1.75 6.17 -13.26
C PRO A 117 -2.64 5.71 -12.09
N HIS A 118 -2.31 6.07 -10.86
CA HIS A 118 -3.06 5.78 -9.63
C HIS A 118 -2.49 6.60 -8.46
N PRO A 119 -3.19 6.69 -7.31
CA PRO A 119 -2.63 7.29 -6.09
C PRO A 119 -1.28 6.68 -5.73
N PRO A 120 -0.29 7.46 -5.26
CA PRO A 120 0.98 6.91 -4.81
C PRO A 120 0.77 5.85 -3.73
N ILE A 121 1.51 4.75 -3.83
CA ILE A 121 1.49 3.66 -2.85
C ILE A 121 2.82 3.65 -2.12
N TRP A 122 2.80 3.83 -0.80
CA TRP A 122 3.98 3.81 0.06
C TRP A 122 3.94 2.61 1.00
N VAL A 123 5.04 1.90 1.14
CA VAL A 123 5.11 0.71 2.00
C VAL A 123 5.73 1.06 3.34
N GLY A 124 5.01 0.74 4.42
CA GLY A 124 5.53 0.84 5.78
C GLY A 124 6.40 -0.34 6.18
N GLY A 125 7.37 -0.07 7.04
CA GLY A 125 8.21 -1.05 7.72
C GLY A 125 9.56 -1.32 7.08
N GLU A 126 10.48 -1.85 7.91
CA GLU A 126 11.92 -1.95 7.63
C GLU A 126 12.37 -3.36 7.23
N SER A 127 11.46 -4.34 7.25
CA SER A 127 11.82 -5.72 6.94
C SER A 127 12.25 -5.88 5.48
N ARG A 128 13.12 -6.85 5.21
CA ARG A 128 13.53 -7.17 3.83
C ARG A 128 12.35 -7.43 2.90
N ARG A 129 11.23 -7.97 3.42
CA ARG A 129 10.01 -8.22 2.65
C ARG A 129 9.30 -6.91 2.31
N ALA A 130 9.21 -5.97 3.26
CA ALA A 130 8.64 -4.66 3.02
C ALA A 130 9.43 -3.87 1.97
N MET A 131 10.77 -3.84 2.09
CA MET A 131 11.65 -3.17 1.12
C MET A 131 11.55 -3.78 -0.29
N ARG A 132 11.49 -5.12 -0.42
CA ARG A 132 11.28 -5.77 -1.72
C ARG A 132 9.92 -5.42 -2.33
N ARG A 133 8.88 -5.32 -1.50
CA ARG A 133 7.54 -4.88 -1.93
C ARG A 133 7.58 -3.45 -2.44
N ALA A 134 8.25 -2.53 -1.71
CA ALA A 134 8.46 -1.16 -2.16
C ALA A 134 9.15 -1.12 -3.52
N ALA A 135 10.28 -1.82 -3.65
CA ALA A 135 11.06 -1.91 -4.87
C ALA A 135 10.25 -2.45 -6.06
N ARG A 136 9.41 -3.44 -5.83
CA ARG A 136 8.74 -4.18 -6.90
C ARG A 136 7.41 -3.56 -7.32
N TYR A 137 6.62 -3.05 -6.38
CA TYR A 137 5.22 -2.74 -6.63
C TYR A 137 4.81 -1.30 -6.33
N CYS A 138 5.63 -0.53 -5.57
CA CYS A 138 5.16 0.71 -4.98
C CYS A 138 5.99 1.93 -5.38
N ASN A 139 5.50 3.12 -5.00
CA ASN A 139 6.11 4.41 -5.33
C ASN A 139 7.05 4.91 -4.24
N GLY A 140 6.90 4.39 -3.01
CA GLY A 140 7.72 4.85 -1.91
C GLY A 140 7.91 3.83 -0.80
N TRP A 141 8.93 4.07 -0.01
CA TRP A 141 9.24 3.35 1.21
C TRP A 141 9.14 4.31 2.41
N TYR A 142 8.33 3.91 3.38
CA TYR A 142 8.01 4.67 4.59
C TYR A 142 8.51 3.92 5.83
N PRO A 143 9.80 4.06 6.19
CA PRO A 143 10.34 3.47 7.41
C PRO A 143 9.96 4.30 8.64
N ILE A 144 9.70 3.63 9.78
CA ILE A 144 9.32 4.29 11.03
C ILE A 144 10.23 3.91 12.22
N ASP A 145 11.31 3.16 11.98
CA ASP A 145 12.26 2.66 12.97
C ASP A 145 11.61 1.94 14.16
N SER A 146 10.55 1.18 13.88
CA SER A 146 9.82 0.44 14.92
C SER A 146 10.22 -1.02 15.04
N ASN A 147 11.09 -1.52 14.15
CA ASN A 147 11.48 -2.92 14.10
C ASN A 147 12.90 -3.14 14.65
N PRO A 148 13.05 -3.70 15.87
CA PRO A 148 14.38 -3.93 16.47
C PRO A 148 15.29 -4.88 15.65
N GLN A 149 14.72 -5.69 14.75
CA GLN A 149 15.51 -6.58 13.87
C GLN A 149 16.12 -5.85 12.68
N PHE A 150 15.63 -4.65 12.39
CA PHE A 150 16.08 -3.82 11.26
C PHE A 150 16.13 -2.36 11.68
N PRO A 151 17.01 -2.03 12.65
CA PRO A 151 17.08 -0.67 13.19
C PRO A 151 17.55 0.31 12.14
N LEU A 152 16.92 1.48 12.09
CA LEU A 152 17.25 2.59 11.21
C LEU A 152 17.53 3.88 11.99
N GLY A 153 17.57 3.82 13.32
CA GLY A 153 17.61 4.97 14.22
C GLY A 153 18.90 5.82 14.16
N THR A 154 19.79 5.54 13.22
CA THR A 154 20.96 6.38 12.93
C THR A 154 21.00 6.77 11.46
N PRO A 155 21.64 7.90 11.10
CA PRO A 155 21.82 8.29 9.69
C PRO A 155 22.48 7.19 8.86
N GLU A 156 23.48 6.49 9.42
CA GLU A 156 24.19 5.41 8.75
C GLU A 156 23.27 4.19 8.52
N GLY A 157 22.43 3.86 9.50
CA GLY A 157 21.44 2.78 9.38
C GLY A 157 20.41 3.06 8.32
N LEU A 158 19.93 4.30 8.22
CA LEU A 158 19.01 4.73 7.17
C LEU A 158 19.70 4.70 5.78
N ASP A 159 20.93 5.19 5.68
CA ASP A 159 21.70 5.14 4.43
C ASP A 159 21.92 3.71 3.93
N ASP A 160 22.24 2.79 4.82
CA ASP A 160 22.33 1.36 4.51
C ASP A 160 20.98 0.76 4.09
N GLY A 161 19.89 1.22 4.70
CA GLY A 161 18.52 0.88 4.30
C GLY A 161 18.22 1.34 2.87
N ILE A 162 18.54 2.58 2.53
CA ILE A 162 18.35 3.17 1.20
C ILE A 162 19.19 2.42 0.15
N LYS A 163 20.46 2.13 0.43
CA LYS A 163 21.31 1.34 -0.45
C LYS A 163 20.73 -0.05 -0.72
N ARG A 164 20.20 -0.68 0.33
CA ARG A 164 19.54 -1.99 0.24
C ARG A 164 18.27 -1.95 -0.61
N LEU A 165 17.45 -0.91 -0.43
CA LEU A 165 16.26 -0.67 -1.25
C LEU A 165 16.66 -0.50 -2.72
N GLY A 166 17.66 0.32 -3.01
CA GLY A 166 18.22 0.50 -4.35
C GLY A 166 18.65 -0.82 -4.99
N SER A 167 19.39 -1.67 -4.26
CA SER A 167 19.76 -3.00 -4.75
C SER A 167 18.56 -3.92 -5.05
N TYR A 168 17.44 -3.74 -4.38
CA TYR A 168 16.22 -4.48 -4.71
C TYR A 168 15.54 -3.90 -5.94
N ALA A 169 15.51 -2.58 -6.11
CA ALA A 169 14.95 -1.93 -7.29
C ALA A 169 15.68 -2.32 -8.57
N GLU A 170 17.01 -2.27 -8.54
CA GLU A 170 17.87 -2.70 -9.66
C GLU A 170 17.62 -4.17 -10.07
N LYS A 171 17.41 -5.07 -9.11
CA LYS A 171 17.08 -6.49 -9.39
C LYS A 171 15.71 -6.68 -10.05
N GLU A 172 14.79 -5.76 -9.82
CA GLU A 172 13.47 -5.73 -10.45
C GLU A 172 13.47 -4.88 -11.75
N GLY A 173 14.64 -4.40 -12.18
CA GLY A 173 14.78 -3.59 -13.39
C GLY A 173 14.21 -2.18 -13.28
N ARG A 174 14.09 -1.66 -12.05
CA ARG A 174 13.61 -0.29 -11.79
C ARG A 174 14.76 0.63 -11.42
N ASP A 175 14.64 1.90 -11.80
CA ASP A 175 15.52 2.94 -11.31
C ASP A 175 15.25 3.17 -9.80
N PRO A 176 16.27 3.06 -8.93
CA PRO A 176 16.12 3.35 -7.51
C PRO A 176 15.56 4.74 -7.20
N THR A 177 15.82 5.73 -8.07
CA THR A 177 15.34 7.11 -7.89
C THR A 177 13.83 7.29 -8.10
N GLU A 178 13.15 6.29 -8.68
CA GLU A 178 11.69 6.26 -8.80
C GLU A 178 10.98 5.91 -7.49
N ILE A 179 11.72 5.52 -6.46
CA ILE A 179 11.17 5.11 -5.17
C ILE A 179 11.49 6.18 -4.14
N GLU A 180 10.47 6.90 -3.72
CA GLU A 180 10.59 7.89 -2.67
C GLU A 180 10.95 7.23 -1.33
N VAL A 181 11.79 7.90 -0.54
CA VAL A 181 12.06 7.56 0.86
C VAL A 181 11.52 8.68 1.72
N ILE A 182 10.58 8.34 2.62
CA ILE A 182 9.77 9.33 3.36
C ILE A 182 10.12 9.27 4.84
#